data_4d184b97871484d238558350600791fc
#
_entry.id   4d184b97871484d238558350600791fc
#
_cell.length_a   1.000
_cell.length_b   1.000
_cell.length_c   1.000
_cell.angle_alpha   90.00
_cell.angle_beta   90.00
_cell.angle_gamma   90.00
#
_symmetry.space_group_name_H-M   'P 1'
#
loop_
_entity.id
_entity.type
_entity.pdbx_description
1 polymer ?
#
loop_
_entity_poly.entity_id
_entity_poly.type
_entity_poly.pdbx_seq_one_letter_code
_entity_poly.pdbx_strand_id
1 'polypeptide(L)'
;MSLLGQGGMSQVYLAKDNKLKGKRWAVKEVACVGTDETAFLEEAEMLAKLGHAQLPQLVDYFITAGGNGYLVMDYIEGPTLQDLFEKNQRELPIKLIIHIAFQLLDIFHYLHTFQPRPIIYRDLKPSNVMINQHNQVRLIDFGVARQFKQGQTSDTMQMGTIGFAAPEQYLGLQTDARTDLYTLGSMLYYLLSGGHYVYSKAKPLELRQDDIPETLRTTIHFLLQDQPQNRCQTAMEVKLRLRSLTPDADLLITESHLEAPLHQSNTTDKLIVIGGLFAGVGATFTAITLARILHALQIPNALVEQPTIEPDLYMLLYGDRHAPSPYMFPSDHICDPTSTFTTPWINGFTTWAPINPDGFQGTWQVSHAFKLLHMLKKPIILWDVSTQWEHPAVQELCYSADEIIVLVDSLPGKCDRPSSRKRIEQFASYQQRGKKVHYIANGVLPPHVRMDWQNSLPSNPLCTMPLIARSEVIQAMWKGDCIQDQPQHLNILFDALKPFLSEILPYESLNQFALQPRKSIFSRFNKRG
;
A
#
# COMPACT_ATOMS: atom_id res chain seq x y z
N MET A 1 -4.55 -11.07 -28.11
CA MET A 1 -4.59 -10.96 -26.66
C MET A 1 -4.47 -9.49 -26.27
N SER A 2 -5.17 -9.05 -25.26
CA SER A 2 -4.99 -7.72 -24.65
C SER A 2 -4.75 -7.90 -23.14
N LEU A 3 -3.88 -7.06 -22.55
CA LEU A 3 -3.58 -7.10 -21.12
C LEU A 3 -4.83 -6.66 -20.34
N LEU A 4 -5.23 -7.44 -19.34
CA LEU A 4 -6.31 -7.14 -18.39
C LEU A 4 -5.78 -6.58 -17.08
N GLY A 5 -4.65 -7.13 -16.61
CA GLY A 5 -4.03 -6.72 -15.37
C GLY A 5 -2.65 -7.31 -15.22
N GLN A 6 -1.86 -6.73 -14.33
CA GLN A 6 -0.52 -7.18 -14.04
C GLN A 6 -0.26 -7.07 -12.54
N GLY A 7 0.13 -8.19 -11.92
CA GLY A 7 0.58 -8.28 -10.54
C GLY A 7 2.11 -8.29 -10.42
N GLY A 8 2.62 -8.43 -9.20
CA GLY A 8 4.06 -8.45 -8.93
C GLY A 8 4.83 -9.53 -9.70
N MET A 9 4.25 -10.72 -9.84
CA MET A 9 4.88 -11.90 -10.45
C MET A 9 4.05 -12.50 -11.59
N SER A 10 2.93 -11.87 -12.00
CA SER A 10 2.03 -12.43 -13.00
C SER A 10 1.38 -11.37 -13.87
N GLN A 11 1.02 -11.74 -15.09
CA GLN A 11 0.26 -10.92 -16.03
C GLN A 11 -1.01 -11.68 -16.42
N VAL A 12 -2.12 -10.95 -16.52
CA VAL A 12 -3.40 -11.54 -16.93
C VAL A 12 -3.83 -10.92 -18.25
N TYR A 13 -4.09 -11.75 -19.22
CA TYR A 13 -4.49 -11.35 -20.57
C TYR A 13 -5.92 -11.78 -20.89
N LEU A 14 -6.64 -10.94 -21.63
CA LEU A 14 -7.87 -11.33 -22.31
C LEU A 14 -7.50 -12.06 -23.61
N ALA A 15 -7.89 -13.30 -23.72
CA ALA A 15 -7.74 -14.13 -24.92
C ALA A 15 -9.10 -14.42 -25.53
N LYS A 16 -9.17 -14.46 -26.87
CA LYS A 16 -10.33 -14.93 -27.62
C LYS A 16 -10.10 -16.37 -28.04
N ASP A 17 -11.11 -17.21 -27.89
CA ASP A 17 -11.07 -18.58 -28.38
C ASP A 17 -11.10 -18.61 -29.91
N ASN A 18 -10.20 -19.34 -30.52
CA ASN A 18 -10.13 -19.46 -31.98
C ASN A 18 -11.15 -20.46 -32.56
N LYS A 19 -11.65 -21.38 -31.73
CA LYS A 19 -12.59 -22.41 -32.12
C LYS A 19 -14.03 -22.07 -31.74
N LEU A 20 -14.20 -21.56 -30.51
CA LEU A 20 -15.50 -21.18 -29.97
C LEU A 20 -15.73 -19.67 -30.20
N LYS A 21 -16.40 -19.31 -31.30
CA LYS A 21 -16.66 -17.90 -31.64
C LYS A 21 -17.36 -17.17 -30.51
N GLY A 22 -16.76 -16.06 -30.08
CA GLY A 22 -17.30 -15.19 -29.02
C GLY A 22 -16.88 -15.58 -27.60
N LYS A 23 -16.31 -16.77 -27.38
CA LYS A 23 -15.80 -17.16 -26.05
C LYS A 23 -14.50 -16.40 -25.76
N ARG A 24 -14.42 -15.88 -24.52
CA ARG A 24 -13.28 -15.14 -23.96
C ARG A 24 -12.73 -15.87 -22.75
N TRP A 25 -11.42 -15.80 -22.57
CA TRP A 25 -10.68 -16.42 -21.48
C TRP A 25 -9.80 -15.41 -20.80
N ALA A 26 -9.62 -15.55 -19.49
CA ALA A 26 -8.56 -14.89 -18.75
C ALA A 26 -7.34 -15.83 -18.70
N VAL A 27 -6.20 -15.37 -19.20
CA VAL A 27 -4.95 -16.16 -19.23
C VAL A 27 -3.95 -15.49 -18.31
N LYS A 28 -3.67 -16.14 -17.17
CA LYS A 28 -2.66 -15.69 -16.20
C LYS A 28 -1.32 -16.29 -16.58
N GLU A 29 -0.34 -15.43 -16.86
CA GLU A 29 1.05 -15.80 -17.12
C GLU A 29 1.88 -15.60 -15.86
N VAL A 30 2.66 -16.60 -15.48
CA VAL A 30 3.54 -16.61 -14.30
C VAL A 30 4.93 -17.04 -14.75
N ALA A 31 5.97 -16.30 -14.35
CA ALA A 31 7.35 -16.74 -14.58
C ALA A 31 7.68 -17.94 -13.66
N CYS A 32 8.02 -19.09 -14.24
CA CYS A 32 8.36 -20.31 -13.53
C CYS A 32 9.83 -20.64 -13.78
N VAL A 33 10.72 -20.17 -12.90
CA VAL A 33 12.16 -20.46 -13.01
C VAL A 33 12.60 -21.29 -11.82
N GLY A 34 13.11 -22.49 -12.05
CA GLY A 34 13.62 -23.38 -11.00
C GLY A 34 12.53 -24.01 -10.11
N THR A 35 12.58 -23.74 -8.80
CA THR A 35 11.61 -24.31 -7.81
C THR A 35 10.19 -23.79 -7.96
N ASP A 36 9.96 -22.77 -8.77
CA ASP A 36 8.65 -22.14 -8.94
C ASP A 36 7.69 -23.00 -9.80
N GLU A 37 8.20 -23.94 -10.61
CA GLU A 37 7.37 -24.88 -11.38
C GLU A 37 6.49 -25.76 -10.48
N THR A 38 7.05 -26.27 -9.39
CA THR A 38 6.29 -27.11 -8.43
C THR A 38 5.17 -26.32 -7.77
N ALA A 39 5.45 -25.08 -7.37
CA ALA A 39 4.45 -24.20 -6.75
C ALA A 39 3.33 -23.83 -7.76
N PHE A 40 3.67 -23.58 -9.02
CA PHE A 40 2.71 -23.33 -10.08
C PHE A 40 1.78 -24.54 -10.34
N LEU A 41 2.34 -25.74 -10.40
CA LEU A 41 1.56 -26.97 -10.59
C LEU A 41 0.64 -27.23 -9.39
N GLU A 42 1.12 -27.03 -8.15
CA GLU A 42 0.28 -27.15 -6.94
C GLU A 42 -0.90 -26.16 -6.97
N GLU A 43 -0.67 -24.91 -7.41
CA GLU A 43 -1.74 -23.91 -7.58
C GLU A 43 -2.73 -24.35 -8.65
N ALA A 44 -2.26 -24.76 -9.82
CA ALA A 44 -3.10 -25.23 -10.92
C ALA A 44 -3.96 -26.44 -10.53
N GLU A 45 -3.37 -27.45 -9.88
CA GLU A 45 -4.09 -28.63 -9.41
C GLU A 45 -5.13 -28.29 -8.33
N MET A 46 -4.82 -27.34 -7.45
CA MET A 46 -5.78 -26.85 -6.46
C MET A 46 -6.97 -26.17 -7.14
N LEU A 47 -6.70 -25.24 -8.08
CA LEU A 47 -7.74 -24.54 -8.84
C LEU A 47 -8.61 -25.49 -9.65
N ALA A 48 -8.03 -26.51 -10.29
CA ALA A 48 -8.76 -27.49 -11.06
C ALA A 48 -9.79 -28.30 -10.24
N LYS A 49 -9.59 -28.40 -8.93
CA LYS A 49 -10.50 -29.11 -8.01
C LYS A 49 -11.61 -28.22 -7.47
N LEU A 50 -11.54 -26.90 -7.65
CA LEU A 50 -12.54 -25.96 -7.15
C LEU A 50 -13.75 -25.93 -8.08
N GLY A 51 -14.92 -26.23 -7.53
CA GLY A 51 -16.21 -26.18 -8.24
C GLY A 51 -17.21 -25.29 -7.51
N HIS A 52 -17.05 -23.97 -7.59
CA HIS A 52 -17.95 -23.01 -6.96
C HIS A 52 -18.33 -21.90 -7.93
N ALA A 53 -19.62 -21.54 -8.00
CA ALA A 53 -20.14 -20.59 -8.98
C ALA A 53 -19.49 -19.19 -8.90
N GLN A 54 -18.99 -18.81 -7.73
CA GLN A 54 -18.37 -17.50 -7.48
C GLN A 54 -16.84 -17.54 -7.59
N LEU A 55 -16.23 -18.64 -8.04
CA LEU A 55 -14.81 -18.77 -8.32
C LEU A 55 -14.57 -18.93 -9.83
N PRO A 56 -13.41 -18.48 -10.35
CA PRO A 56 -13.04 -18.74 -11.74
C PRO A 56 -12.81 -20.23 -11.94
N GLN A 57 -13.36 -20.79 -13.02
CA GLN A 57 -13.11 -22.17 -13.39
C GLN A 57 -11.81 -22.26 -14.19
N LEU A 58 -10.86 -23.06 -13.74
CA LEU A 58 -9.66 -23.39 -14.51
C LEU A 58 -10.06 -24.34 -15.65
N VAL A 59 -9.69 -23.98 -16.88
CA VAL A 59 -10.00 -24.73 -18.09
C VAL A 59 -8.79 -25.50 -18.60
N ASP A 60 -7.63 -24.88 -18.52
CA ASP A 60 -6.36 -25.45 -18.96
C ASP A 60 -5.18 -24.82 -18.23
N TYR A 61 -4.06 -25.52 -18.15
CA TYR A 61 -2.80 -24.99 -17.67
C TYR A 61 -1.62 -25.70 -18.32
N PHE A 62 -0.53 -24.96 -18.56
CA PHE A 62 0.68 -25.50 -19.16
C PHE A 62 1.89 -24.64 -18.86
N ILE A 63 3.08 -25.24 -18.98
CA ILE A 63 4.37 -24.54 -18.90
C ILE A 63 5.01 -24.58 -20.28
N THR A 64 5.50 -23.44 -20.75
CA THR A 64 6.20 -23.34 -22.03
C THR A 64 7.67 -23.67 -21.90
N ALA A 65 8.32 -24.00 -23.02
CA ALA A 65 9.77 -24.24 -23.07
C ALA A 65 10.60 -23.00 -22.62
N GLY A 66 10.01 -21.81 -22.62
CA GLY A 66 10.62 -20.58 -22.12
C GLY A 66 10.54 -20.40 -20.60
N GLY A 67 9.97 -21.38 -19.86
CA GLY A 67 9.87 -21.32 -18.40
C GLY A 67 8.71 -20.46 -17.89
N ASN A 68 7.71 -20.11 -18.71
CA ASN A 68 6.50 -19.40 -18.27
C ASN A 68 5.35 -20.39 -18.13
N GLY A 69 4.66 -20.35 -16.98
CA GLY A 69 3.42 -21.08 -16.71
C GLY A 69 2.20 -20.24 -17.10
N TYR A 70 1.18 -20.88 -17.62
CA TYR A 70 -0.07 -20.27 -18.04
C TYR A 70 -1.26 -20.98 -17.41
N LEU A 71 -2.16 -20.21 -16.75
CA LEU A 71 -3.45 -20.68 -16.27
C LEU A 71 -4.55 -20.06 -17.16
N VAL A 72 -5.35 -20.90 -17.79
CA VAL A 72 -6.47 -20.47 -18.64
C VAL A 72 -7.76 -20.62 -17.85
N MET A 73 -8.45 -19.53 -17.60
CA MET A 73 -9.64 -19.48 -16.75
C MET A 73 -10.80 -18.77 -17.44
N ASP A 74 -12.00 -18.94 -16.89
CA ASP A 74 -13.16 -18.16 -17.30
C ASP A 74 -12.87 -16.66 -17.21
N TYR A 75 -13.20 -15.95 -18.31
CA TYR A 75 -13.22 -14.49 -18.27
C TYR A 75 -14.45 -14.00 -17.51
N ILE A 76 -14.21 -13.27 -16.44
CA ILE A 76 -15.26 -12.65 -15.61
C ILE A 76 -15.44 -11.22 -16.07
N GLU A 77 -16.69 -10.88 -16.47
CA GLU A 77 -17.04 -9.54 -16.92
C GLU A 77 -17.55 -8.69 -15.75
N GLY A 78 -17.06 -7.46 -15.64
CA GLY A 78 -17.44 -6.50 -14.60
C GLY A 78 -16.23 -5.75 -14.06
N PRO A 79 -16.46 -4.68 -13.28
CA PRO A 79 -15.41 -3.98 -12.57
C PRO A 79 -14.93 -4.76 -11.35
N THR A 80 -13.74 -4.46 -10.86
CA THR A 80 -13.35 -4.85 -9.51
C THR A 80 -14.08 -4.00 -8.48
N LEU A 81 -14.16 -4.50 -7.25
CA LEU A 81 -14.71 -3.73 -6.12
C LEU A 81 -13.88 -2.47 -5.86
N GLN A 82 -12.57 -2.52 -6.14
CA GLN A 82 -11.70 -1.34 -6.08
C GLN A 82 -12.10 -0.29 -7.11
N ASP A 83 -12.30 -0.68 -8.38
CA ASP A 83 -12.73 0.24 -9.45
C ASP A 83 -14.10 0.85 -9.12
N LEU A 84 -15.02 0.03 -8.62
CA LEU A 84 -16.35 0.47 -8.20
C LEU A 84 -16.26 1.46 -7.05
N PHE A 85 -15.42 1.20 -6.06
CA PHE A 85 -15.21 2.05 -4.89
C PHE A 85 -14.60 3.41 -5.29
N GLU A 86 -13.54 3.40 -6.12
CA GLU A 86 -12.91 4.64 -6.60
C GLU A 86 -13.85 5.45 -7.50
N LYS A 87 -14.60 4.79 -8.40
CA LYS A 87 -15.59 5.45 -9.26
C LYS A 87 -16.69 6.16 -8.46
N ASN A 88 -17.05 5.60 -7.30
CA ASN A 88 -18.04 6.17 -6.37
C ASN A 88 -17.38 7.04 -5.28
N GLN A 89 -16.23 7.68 -5.58
CA GLN A 89 -15.57 8.60 -4.66
C GLN A 89 -15.26 8.00 -3.28
N ARG A 90 -15.02 6.67 -3.25
CA ARG A 90 -14.76 5.87 -2.04
C ARG A 90 -15.93 5.78 -1.06
N GLU A 91 -17.13 5.87 -1.59
CA GLU A 91 -18.37 5.64 -0.83
C GLU A 91 -19.20 4.57 -1.52
N LEU A 92 -19.64 3.56 -0.75
CA LEU A 92 -20.56 2.54 -1.22
C LEU A 92 -21.73 2.41 -0.22
N PRO A 93 -22.94 2.10 -0.70
CA PRO A 93 -24.09 1.84 0.18
C PRO A 93 -23.78 0.71 1.16
N ILE A 94 -24.04 0.93 2.45
CA ILE A 94 -23.79 -0.07 3.52
C ILE A 94 -24.47 -1.41 3.21
N LYS A 95 -25.69 -1.37 2.67
CA LYS A 95 -26.42 -2.58 2.25
C LYS A 95 -25.65 -3.39 1.19
N LEU A 96 -25.00 -2.71 0.23
CA LEU A 96 -24.17 -3.38 -0.77
C LEU A 96 -22.91 -4.01 -0.12
N ILE A 97 -22.26 -3.30 0.79
CA ILE A 97 -21.09 -3.82 1.51
C ILE A 97 -21.48 -5.06 2.32
N ILE A 98 -22.63 -5.04 3.01
CA ILE A 98 -23.17 -6.19 3.74
C ILE A 98 -23.46 -7.35 2.78
N HIS A 99 -24.09 -7.08 1.64
CA HIS A 99 -24.39 -8.09 0.63
C HIS A 99 -23.12 -8.76 0.09
N ILE A 100 -22.07 -7.98 -0.19
CA ILE A 100 -20.75 -8.49 -0.58
C ILE A 100 -20.14 -9.35 0.52
N ALA A 101 -20.22 -8.91 1.78
CA ALA A 101 -19.70 -9.65 2.92
C ALA A 101 -20.34 -11.04 3.06
N PHE A 102 -21.66 -11.14 2.90
CA PHE A 102 -22.37 -12.43 2.95
C PHE A 102 -21.91 -13.39 1.86
N GLN A 103 -21.74 -12.91 0.62
CA GLN A 103 -21.27 -13.73 -0.49
C GLN A 103 -19.82 -14.19 -0.27
N LEU A 104 -18.94 -13.33 0.22
CA LEU A 104 -17.57 -13.69 0.56
C LEU A 104 -17.49 -14.71 1.71
N LEU A 105 -18.37 -14.60 2.69
CA LEU A 105 -18.49 -15.58 3.77
C LEU A 105 -18.96 -16.95 3.25
N ASP A 106 -19.81 -17.02 2.23
CA ASP A 106 -20.17 -18.28 1.58
C ASP A 106 -18.99 -18.90 0.84
N ILE A 107 -18.23 -18.09 0.11
CA ILE A 107 -16.98 -18.53 -0.55
C ILE A 107 -15.98 -19.04 0.49
N PHE A 108 -15.75 -18.31 1.57
CA PHE A 108 -14.81 -18.72 2.62
C PHE A 108 -15.28 -19.98 3.35
N HIS A 109 -16.59 -20.12 3.61
CA HIS A 109 -17.12 -21.36 4.16
C HIS A 109 -16.80 -22.55 3.25
N TYR A 110 -17.02 -22.42 1.94
CA TYR A 110 -16.68 -23.44 0.95
C TYR A 110 -15.18 -23.76 0.96
N LEU A 111 -14.29 -22.77 0.90
CA LEU A 111 -12.85 -22.96 0.88
C LEU A 111 -12.32 -23.58 2.20
N HIS A 112 -12.79 -23.08 3.34
CA HIS A 112 -12.34 -23.54 4.66
C HIS A 112 -12.86 -24.93 5.04
N THR A 113 -13.93 -25.41 4.39
CA THR A 113 -14.46 -26.77 4.56
C THR A 113 -14.09 -27.71 3.41
N PHE A 114 -13.26 -27.26 2.49
CA PHE A 114 -12.85 -28.04 1.32
C PHE A 114 -12.11 -29.32 1.73
N GLN A 115 -12.43 -30.44 1.06
CA GLN A 115 -11.82 -31.73 1.34
C GLN A 115 -10.81 -32.12 0.25
N PRO A 116 -9.71 -32.81 0.57
CA PRO A 116 -9.34 -33.35 1.88
C PRO A 116 -8.68 -32.34 2.83
N ARG A 117 -8.38 -31.14 2.36
CA ARG A 117 -7.70 -30.10 3.17
C ARG A 117 -8.33 -28.74 2.92
N PRO A 118 -8.58 -27.97 3.99
CA PRO A 118 -9.01 -26.58 3.88
C PRO A 118 -8.07 -25.75 2.99
N ILE A 119 -8.65 -24.82 2.26
CA ILE A 119 -7.92 -23.84 1.44
C ILE A 119 -8.04 -22.50 2.11
N ILE A 120 -6.92 -21.83 2.34
CA ILE A 120 -6.81 -20.48 2.90
C ILE A 120 -6.47 -19.55 1.74
N TYR A 121 -7.29 -18.53 1.53
CA TYR A 121 -7.18 -17.62 0.38
C TYR A 121 -6.05 -16.60 0.52
N ARG A 122 -5.93 -15.94 1.70
CA ARG A 122 -4.81 -15.09 2.13
C ARG A 122 -4.67 -13.70 1.50
N ASP A 123 -5.33 -13.41 0.39
CA ASP A 123 -5.16 -12.13 -0.32
C ASP A 123 -6.50 -11.47 -0.66
N LEU A 124 -7.43 -11.44 0.31
CA LEU A 124 -8.67 -10.71 0.12
C LEU A 124 -8.41 -9.20 0.18
N LYS A 125 -8.74 -8.55 -0.93
CA LYS A 125 -8.69 -7.09 -1.12
C LYS A 125 -9.70 -6.66 -2.18
N PRO A 126 -10.09 -5.40 -2.24
CA PRO A 126 -11.10 -4.95 -3.22
C PRO A 126 -10.74 -5.21 -4.69
N SER A 127 -9.46 -5.18 -5.05
CA SER A 127 -9.00 -5.47 -6.42
C SER A 127 -9.10 -6.96 -6.82
N ASN A 128 -9.24 -7.88 -5.84
CA ASN A 128 -9.40 -9.31 -6.08
C ASN A 128 -10.88 -9.76 -6.03
N VAL A 129 -11.81 -8.82 -5.88
CA VAL A 129 -13.25 -9.06 -5.86
C VAL A 129 -13.87 -8.39 -7.08
N MET A 130 -14.42 -9.15 -8.00
CA MET A 130 -15.20 -8.62 -9.14
C MET A 130 -16.68 -8.64 -8.83
N ILE A 131 -17.42 -7.68 -9.36
CA ILE A 131 -18.86 -7.54 -9.16
C ILE A 131 -19.53 -7.42 -10.52
N ASN A 132 -20.48 -8.30 -10.81
CA ASN A 132 -21.27 -8.21 -12.02
C ASN A 132 -22.48 -7.26 -11.84
N GLN A 133 -23.19 -7.00 -12.94
CA GLN A 133 -24.40 -6.14 -12.96
C GLN A 133 -25.56 -6.61 -12.06
N HIS A 134 -25.51 -7.83 -11.53
CA HIS A 134 -26.48 -8.38 -10.58
C HIS A 134 -25.96 -8.39 -9.14
N ASN A 135 -24.91 -7.65 -8.83
CA ASN A 135 -24.24 -7.60 -7.53
C ASN A 135 -23.71 -8.96 -7.05
N GLN A 136 -23.46 -9.88 -7.99
CA GLN A 136 -22.85 -11.16 -7.64
C GLN A 136 -21.33 -11.00 -7.59
N VAL A 137 -20.77 -11.45 -6.48
CA VAL A 137 -19.33 -11.45 -6.23
C VAL A 137 -18.66 -12.62 -6.95
N ARG A 138 -17.50 -12.34 -7.54
CA ARG A 138 -16.55 -13.35 -8.05
C ARG A 138 -15.19 -13.06 -7.45
N LEU A 139 -14.66 -14.00 -6.68
CA LEU A 139 -13.34 -13.89 -6.09
C LEU A 139 -12.30 -14.39 -7.10
N ILE A 140 -11.29 -13.56 -7.39
CA ILE A 140 -10.23 -13.83 -8.38
C ILE A 140 -8.86 -13.88 -7.71
N ASP A 141 -7.86 -14.37 -8.44
CA ASP A 141 -6.44 -14.44 -8.05
C ASP A 141 -6.13 -15.31 -6.82
N PHE A 142 -5.82 -16.58 -7.10
CA PHE A 142 -5.46 -17.59 -6.10
C PHE A 142 -3.94 -17.77 -5.94
N GLY A 143 -3.11 -16.89 -6.51
CA GLY A 143 -1.64 -17.04 -6.54
C GLY A 143 -0.95 -17.19 -5.19
N VAL A 144 -1.61 -16.81 -4.10
CA VAL A 144 -1.10 -16.96 -2.73
C VAL A 144 -1.96 -17.90 -1.86
N ALA A 145 -3.03 -18.46 -2.42
CA ALA A 145 -3.87 -19.43 -1.72
C ALA A 145 -3.09 -20.71 -1.42
N ARG A 146 -3.35 -21.36 -0.30
CA ARG A 146 -2.67 -22.58 0.14
C ARG A 146 -3.63 -23.57 0.78
N GLN A 147 -3.34 -24.85 0.61
CA GLN A 147 -3.96 -25.89 1.42
C GLN A 147 -3.34 -25.89 2.84
N PHE A 148 -4.20 -25.91 3.85
CA PHE A 148 -3.77 -25.99 5.23
C PHE A 148 -3.10 -27.35 5.50
N LYS A 149 -1.88 -27.33 6.07
CA LYS A 149 -1.13 -28.54 6.47
C LYS A 149 -1.02 -28.58 7.98
N GLN A 150 -1.68 -29.55 8.61
CA GLN A 150 -1.63 -29.72 10.07
C GLN A 150 -0.22 -30.04 10.55
N GLY A 151 0.25 -29.37 11.62
CA GLY A 151 1.58 -29.61 12.21
C GLY A 151 2.70 -28.73 11.65
N GLN A 152 2.44 -27.82 10.73
CA GLN A 152 3.39 -26.76 10.38
C GLN A 152 3.33 -25.63 11.40
N THR A 153 4.49 -25.03 11.70
CA THR A 153 4.60 -23.87 12.60
C THR A 153 4.78 -22.55 11.86
N SER A 154 5.11 -22.62 10.56
CA SER A 154 5.33 -21.47 9.70
C SER A 154 4.93 -21.76 8.25
N ASP A 155 4.52 -20.73 7.53
CA ASP A 155 4.27 -20.80 6.10
C ASP A 155 5.57 -20.60 5.31
N THR A 156 5.68 -21.30 4.16
CA THR A 156 6.87 -21.24 3.30
C THR A 156 7.00 -19.93 2.52
N MET A 157 5.94 -19.16 2.39
CA MET A 157 5.93 -17.82 1.80
C MET A 157 5.14 -16.86 2.67
N GLN A 158 5.78 -15.76 3.02
CA GLN A 158 5.15 -14.64 3.71
C GLN A 158 4.49 -13.77 2.64
N MET A 159 3.18 -13.79 2.53
CA MET A 159 2.48 -12.94 1.57
C MET A 159 1.14 -12.46 2.11
N GLY A 160 0.83 -11.25 1.75
CA GLY A 160 -0.43 -10.54 1.94
C GLY A 160 -0.27 -9.14 1.39
N THR A 161 -1.35 -8.52 0.97
CA THR A 161 -1.32 -7.13 0.49
C THR A 161 -1.24 -6.19 1.67
N ILE A 162 -0.32 -5.21 1.62
CA ILE A 162 -0.21 -4.13 2.61
C ILE A 162 -1.60 -3.50 2.82
N GLY A 163 -1.97 -3.32 4.08
CA GLY A 163 -3.25 -2.74 4.46
C GLY A 163 -4.36 -3.75 4.74
N PHE A 164 -4.28 -4.96 4.18
CA PHE A 164 -5.30 -5.99 4.35
C PHE A 164 -4.78 -7.23 5.09
N ALA A 165 -3.49 -7.54 4.97
CA ALA A 165 -2.88 -8.74 5.52
C ALA A 165 -3.02 -8.87 7.04
N ALA A 166 -3.29 -10.10 7.50
CA ALA A 166 -3.38 -10.42 8.92
C ALA A 166 -1.99 -10.44 9.59
N PRO A 167 -1.91 -10.17 10.91
CA PRO A 167 -0.65 -10.17 11.65
C PRO A 167 0.20 -11.42 11.46
N GLU A 168 -0.39 -12.60 11.50
CA GLU A 168 0.31 -13.88 11.32
C GLU A 168 0.97 -14.02 9.94
N GLN A 169 0.42 -13.37 8.87
CA GLN A 169 1.00 -13.43 7.55
C GLN A 169 2.37 -12.75 7.49
N TYR A 170 2.51 -11.57 8.08
CA TYR A 170 3.80 -10.86 8.10
C TYR A 170 4.70 -11.29 9.27
N LEU A 171 4.16 -11.99 10.27
CA LEU A 171 4.97 -12.64 11.30
C LEU A 171 5.56 -13.97 10.82
N GLY A 172 5.17 -14.46 9.63
CA GLY A 172 5.64 -15.74 9.11
C GLY A 172 5.12 -16.94 9.90
N LEU A 173 4.01 -16.76 10.62
CA LEU A 173 3.33 -17.83 11.33
C LEU A 173 2.43 -18.60 10.39
N GLN A 174 2.04 -19.81 10.78
CA GLN A 174 1.07 -20.58 10.00
C GLN A 174 -0.27 -19.86 9.93
N THR A 175 -0.79 -19.68 8.71
CA THR A 175 -2.11 -19.12 8.45
C THR A 175 -3.19 -20.21 8.46
N ASP A 176 -4.40 -19.84 8.89
CA ASP A 176 -5.59 -20.71 8.87
C ASP A 176 -6.85 -19.92 8.44
N ALA A 177 -8.02 -20.54 8.56
CA ALA A 177 -9.30 -19.92 8.19
C ALA A 177 -9.52 -18.51 8.79
N ARG A 178 -8.99 -18.26 9.98
CA ARG A 178 -9.11 -16.98 10.70
C ARG A 178 -8.28 -15.87 10.08
N THR A 179 -7.29 -16.21 9.27
CA THR A 179 -6.53 -15.25 8.46
C THR A 179 -7.44 -14.61 7.42
N ASP A 180 -8.24 -15.40 6.70
CA ASP A 180 -9.19 -14.87 5.72
C ASP A 180 -10.31 -14.05 6.40
N LEU A 181 -10.69 -14.41 7.61
CA LEU A 181 -11.66 -13.62 8.39
C LEU A 181 -11.10 -12.26 8.81
N TYR A 182 -9.80 -12.16 9.14
CA TYR A 182 -9.16 -10.89 9.40
C TYR A 182 -9.10 -10.04 8.13
N THR A 183 -8.69 -10.61 7.00
CA THR A 183 -8.62 -9.86 5.73
C THR A 183 -10.00 -9.39 5.28
N LEU A 184 -11.07 -10.15 5.55
CA LEU A 184 -12.45 -9.69 5.37
C LEU A 184 -12.76 -8.48 6.26
N GLY A 185 -12.42 -8.55 7.55
CA GLY A 185 -12.56 -7.44 8.48
C GLY A 185 -11.82 -6.18 8.02
N SER A 186 -10.58 -6.34 7.53
CA SER A 186 -9.76 -5.26 6.99
C SER A 186 -10.39 -4.63 5.74
N MET A 187 -10.93 -5.45 4.83
CA MET A 187 -11.61 -4.96 3.63
C MET A 187 -12.91 -4.23 3.97
N LEU A 188 -13.72 -4.77 4.87
CA LEU A 188 -14.96 -4.10 5.33
C LEU A 188 -14.65 -2.77 6.01
N TYR A 189 -13.62 -2.73 6.86
CA TYR A 189 -13.15 -1.49 7.46
C TYR A 189 -12.73 -0.47 6.40
N TYR A 190 -11.91 -0.88 5.42
CA TYR A 190 -11.46 -0.04 4.32
C TYR A 190 -12.65 0.58 3.55
N LEU A 191 -13.64 -0.22 3.18
CA LEU A 191 -14.81 0.24 2.43
C LEU A 191 -15.71 1.19 3.26
N LEU A 192 -15.90 0.92 4.55
CA LEU A 192 -16.76 1.71 5.44
C LEU A 192 -16.10 2.97 5.98
N SER A 193 -14.77 3.04 5.92
CA SER A 193 -14.01 4.20 6.40
C SER A 193 -13.62 5.18 5.30
N GLY A 194 -14.04 4.95 4.04
CA GLY A 194 -13.67 5.80 2.91
C GLY A 194 -12.24 5.56 2.40
N GLY A 195 -11.70 4.33 2.59
CA GLY A 195 -10.40 3.92 2.09
C GLY A 195 -9.25 4.00 3.11
N HIS A 196 -9.56 4.02 4.41
CA HIS A 196 -8.56 3.95 5.46
C HIS A 196 -8.14 2.50 5.75
N TYR A 197 -6.84 2.29 5.92
CA TYR A 197 -6.31 0.99 6.32
C TYR A 197 -6.31 0.80 7.84
N VAL A 198 -6.49 -0.44 8.30
CA VAL A 198 -6.53 -0.78 9.74
C VAL A 198 -5.25 -0.34 10.46
N TYR A 199 -4.09 -0.49 9.82
CA TYR A 199 -2.79 -0.15 10.42
C TYR A 199 -2.58 1.37 10.63
N SER A 200 -3.33 2.21 9.95
CA SER A 200 -3.18 3.66 10.03
C SER A 200 -3.73 4.27 11.32
N LYS A 201 -4.49 3.52 12.12
CA LYS A 201 -5.15 4.03 13.32
C LYS A 201 -4.65 3.38 14.61
N ALA A 202 -4.33 4.24 15.58
CA ALA A 202 -3.94 3.80 16.93
C ALA A 202 -5.09 3.15 17.72
N LYS A 203 -6.35 3.41 17.32
CA LYS A 203 -7.55 2.77 17.87
C LYS A 203 -8.38 2.22 16.72
N PRO A 204 -8.76 0.94 16.74
CA PRO A 204 -9.69 0.39 15.75
C PRO A 204 -11.04 1.09 15.87
N LEU A 205 -11.63 1.45 14.73
CA LEU A 205 -13.05 1.71 14.60
C LEU A 205 -13.62 3.03 15.13
N GLU A 206 -13.04 4.14 14.75
CA GLU A 206 -13.87 5.33 14.50
C GLU A 206 -14.38 5.24 13.05
N LEU A 207 -15.38 4.41 12.82
CA LEU A 207 -16.16 4.42 11.59
C LEU A 207 -17.01 5.68 11.61
N ARG A 208 -16.79 6.57 10.64
CA ARG A 208 -17.38 7.92 10.62
C ARG A 208 -18.87 7.99 10.31
N GLN A 209 -19.48 6.88 9.91
CA GLN A 209 -20.89 6.87 9.55
C GLN A 209 -21.72 6.48 10.78
N ASP A 210 -22.54 7.41 11.27
CA ASP A 210 -23.49 7.16 12.35
C ASP A 210 -24.51 6.08 11.98
N ASP A 211 -24.68 5.82 10.68
CA ASP A 211 -25.64 4.85 10.13
C ASP A 211 -25.12 3.40 10.08
N ILE A 212 -23.87 3.12 10.49
CA ILE A 212 -23.35 1.76 10.48
C ILE A 212 -23.97 0.96 11.63
N PRO A 213 -24.67 -0.14 11.32
CA PRO A 213 -25.30 -0.98 12.34
C PRO A 213 -24.27 -1.45 13.38
N GLU A 214 -24.61 -1.34 14.67
CA GLU A 214 -23.72 -1.73 15.77
C GLU A 214 -23.27 -3.20 15.67
N THR A 215 -24.14 -4.07 15.17
CA THR A 215 -23.81 -5.47 14.91
C THR A 215 -22.67 -5.62 13.87
N LEU A 216 -22.65 -4.78 12.84
CA LEU A 216 -21.58 -4.79 11.84
C LEU A 216 -20.29 -4.24 12.44
N ARG A 217 -20.37 -3.13 13.17
CA ARG A 217 -19.23 -2.50 13.85
C ARG A 217 -18.54 -3.46 14.82
N THR A 218 -19.30 -4.10 15.70
CA THR A 218 -18.77 -5.07 16.67
C THR A 218 -18.21 -6.32 16.00
N THR A 219 -18.85 -6.80 14.93
CA THR A 219 -18.33 -7.95 14.17
C THR A 219 -16.98 -7.63 13.54
N ILE A 220 -16.84 -6.48 12.88
CA ILE A 220 -15.56 -6.03 12.31
C ILE A 220 -14.48 -5.95 13.42
N HIS A 221 -14.84 -5.44 14.60
CA HIS A 221 -13.90 -5.41 15.74
C HIS A 221 -13.41 -6.81 16.14
N PHE A 222 -14.28 -7.82 16.16
CA PHE A 222 -13.87 -9.21 16.44
C PHE A 222 -13.00 -9.80 15.33
N LEU A 223 -13.27 -9.45 14.07
CA LEU A 223 -12.46 -9.92 12.94
C LEU A 223 -11.03 -9.35 12.98
N LEU A 224 -10.87 -8.11 13.44
CA LEU A 224 -9.62 -7.36 13.46
C LEU A 224 -8.76 -7.57 14.72
N GLN A 225 -9.06 -8.57 15.54
CA GLN A 225 -8.22 -8.90 16.69
C GLN A 225 -6.84 -9.40 16.22
N ASP A 226 -5.76 -8.91 16.84
CA ASP A 226 -4.39 -9.28 16.46
C ASP A 226 -4.15 -10.78 16.61
N GLN A 227 -4.63 -11.36 17.71
CA GLN A 227 -4.48 -12.79 17.98
C GLN A 227 -5.62 -13.59 17.34
N PRO A 228 -5.34 -14.60 16.48
CA PRO A 228 -6.37 -15.38 15.78
C PRO A 228 -7.39 -16.05 16.71
N GLN A 229 -6.98 -16.47 17.92
CA GLN A 229 -7.89 -17.07 18.89
C GLN A 229 -8.95 -16.12 19.46
N ASN A 230 -8.75 -14.81 19.35
CA ASN A 230 -9.70 -13.79 19.81
C ASN A 230 -10.67 -13.35 18.72
N ARG A 231 -10.49 -13.85 17.48
CA ARG A 231 -11.37 -13.59 16.34
C ARG A 231 -12.56 -14.53 16.32
N CYS A 232 -13.55 -14.24 15.45
CA CYS A 232 -14.49 -15.27 15.02
C CYS A 232 -13.71 -16.47 14.46
N GLN A 233 -14.15 -17.68 14.75
CA GLN A 233 -13.38 -18.89 14.42
C GLN A 233 -13.74 -19.47 13.05
N THR A 234 -14.94 -19.18 12.54
CA THR A 234 -15.42 -19.70 11.26
C THR A 234 -16.20 -18.64 10.49
N ALA A 235 -16.25 -18.78 9.15
CA ALA A 235 -17.06 -17.93 8.28
C ALA A 235 -18.56 -18.03 8.64
N MET A 236 -19.02 -19.22 9.06
CA MET A 236 -20.40 -19.42 9.48
C MET A 236 -20.73 -18.67 10.78
N GLU A 237 -19.78 -18.61 11.75
CA GLU A 237 -19.95 -17.80 12.96
C GLU A 237 -20.14 -16.31 12.61
N VAL A 238 -19.33 -15.75 11.71
CA VAL A 238 -19.47 -14.37 11.25
C VAL A 238 -20.83 -14.16 10.60
N LYS A 239 -21.26 -15.09 9.74
CA LYS A 239 -22.54 -15.04 9.05
C LYS A 239 -23.72 -15.05 10.03
N LEU A 240 -23.65 -15.86 11.08
CA LEU A 240 -24.66 -15.90 12.15
C LEU A 240 -24.72 -14.60 12.96
N ARG A 241 -23.58 -13.97 13.24
CA ARG A 241 -23.53 -12.66 13.90
C ARG A 241 -24.21 -11.57 13.07
N LEU A 242 -23.99 -11.59 11.76
CA LEU A 242 -24.55 -10.61 10.82
C LEU A 242 -25.97 -10.92 10.35
N ARG A 243 -26.58 -12.05 10.77
CA ARG A 243 -27.88 -12.52 10.23
C ARG A 243 -29.02 -11.51 10.33
N SER A 244 -29.01 -10.64 11.37
CA SER A 244 -30.02 -9.57 11.54
C SER A 244 -29.90 -8.46 10.49
N LEU A 245 -28.80 -8.44 9.75
CA LEU A 245 -28.51 -7.48 8.69
C LEU A 245 -28.65 -8.12 7.31
N THR A 246 -29.30 -9.28 7.21
CA THR A 246 -29.48 -9.99 5.92
C THR A 246 -30.13 -9.04 4.92
N PRO A 247 -29.51 -8.83 3.75
CA PRO A 247 -30.07 -7.95 2.73
C PRO A 247 -31.37 -8.53 2.20
N ASP A 248 -32.39 -7.70 2.04
CA ASP A 248 -33.59 -8.07 1.29
C ASP A 248 -33.21 -8.45 -0.15
N ALA A 249 -33.90 -9.41 -0.74
CA ALA A 249 -33.59 -10.01 -2.04
C ALA A 249 -33.65 -9.02 -3.24
N ASP A 250 -34.08 -7.77 -3.02
CA ASP A 250 -34.36 -6.79 -4.08
C ASP A 250 -33.28 -5.70 -4.28
N LEU A 251 -32.02 -5.97 -3.93
CA LEU A 251 -30.92 -5.02 -4.16
C LEU A 251 -30.40 -5.06 -5.60
N LEU A 252 -31.24 -4.69 -6.56
CA LEU A 252 -30.78 -4.25 -7.87
C LEU A 252 -30.27 -2.80 -7.75
N ILE A 253 -29.00 -2.56 -8.04
CA ILE A 253 -28.49 -1.20 -8.23
C ILE A 253 -29.11 -0.70 -9.54
N THR A 254 -30.16 0.08 -9.46
CA THR A 254 -30.55 0.99 -10.54
C THR A 254 -29.59 2.18 -10.48
N GLU A 255 -29.08 2.62 -11.63
CA GLU A 255 -28.13 3.76 -11.75
C GLU A 255 -28.62 5.07 -11.09
N SER A 256 -29.88 5.12 -10.67
CA SER A 256 -30.54 6.27 -10.03
C SER A 256 -30.21 6.49 -8.54
N HIS A 257 -29.47 5.61 -7.87
CA HIS A 257 -29.11 5.77 -6.46
C HIS A 257 -27.67 6.25 -6.23
N LEU A 258 -27.00 6.72 -7.27
CA LEU A 258 -25.60 7.17 -7.22
C LEU A 258 -25.44 8.67 -6.96
N GLU A 259 -26.53 9.38 -6.64
CA GLU A 259 -26.48 10.78 -6.21
C GLU A 259 -26.68 10.88 -4.69
N ALA A 260 -25.64 10.58 -3.92
CA ALA A 260 -25.56 10.93 -2.52
C ALA A 260 -24.75 12.23 -2.34
N PRO A 261 -25.12 13.12 -1.40
CA PRO A 261 -24.48 14.41 -1.24
C PRO A 261 -23.02 14.28 -0.82
N LEU A 262 -22.19 15.10 -1.43
CA LEU A 262 -20.77 15.31 -1.15
C LEU A 262 -20.53 15.59 0.35
N HIS A 263 -20.16 14.56 1.11
CA HIS A 263 -19.47 14.74 2.37
C HIS A 263 -17.96 14.64 2.11
N GLN A 264 -17.27 15.76 2.26
CA GLN A 264 -15.84 15.91 2.07
C GLN A 264 -15.10 15.00 3.06
N SER A 265 -14.50 13.93 2.53
CA SER A 265 -13.66 13.04 3.32
C SER A 265 -12.31 13.71 3.59
N ASN A 266 -12.01 13.96 4.86
CA ASN A 266 -10.68 14.37 5.31
C ASN A 266 -9.69 13.22 5.09
N THR A 267 -8.53 13.54 4.50
CA THR A 267 -7.31 12.74 4.29
C THR A 267 -7.49 11.22 4.26
N THR A 268 -7.38 10.64 3.09
CA THR A 268 -7.25 9.18 2.88
C THR A 268 -5.86 8.71 3.31
N ASP A 269 -5.78 7.48 3.84
CA ASP A 269 -4.50 6.85 4.15
C ASP A 269 -3.66 6.66 2.89
N LYS A 270 -2.35 6.96 2.97
CA LYS A 270 -1.43 6.94 1.83
C LYS A 270 -0.08 6.31 2.21
N LEU A 271 0.35 5.34 1.42
CA LEU A 271 1.74 4.90 1.38
C LEU A 271 2.42 5.57 0.18
N ILE A 272 3.43 6.38 0.46
CA ILE A 272 4.17 7.17 -0.54
C ILE A 272 5.62 6.68 -0.54
N VAL A 273 6.05 6.06 -1.63
CA VAL A 273 7.44 5.63 -1.82
C VAL A 273 8.22 6.74 -2.53
N ILE A 274 9.34 7.16 -1.93
CA ILE A 274 10.14 8.29 -2.40
C ILE A 274 11.55 7.82 -2.68
N GLY A 275 12.08 8.10 -3.86
CA GLY A 275 13.46 7.80 -4.17
C GLY A 275 14.00 8.59 -5.35
N GLY A 276 15.30 8.50 -5.57
CA GLY A 276 15.99 9.18 -6.65
C GLY A 276 16.21 8.30 -7.87
N LEU A 277 16.15 8.88 -9.06
CA LEU A 277 16.58 8.19 -10.28
C LEU A 277 18.05 7.78 -10.19
N PHE A 278 18.86 8.57 -9.48
CA PHE A 278 20.28 8.30 -9.19
C PHE A 278 20.68 8.94 -7.84
N ALA A 279 21.81 8.51 -7.29
CA ALA A 279 22.28 8.99 -5.99
C ALA A 279 22.58 10.50 -5.99
N GLY A 280 22.25 11.16 -4.89
CA GLY A 280 22.51 12.58 -4.65
C GLY A 280 21.50 13.52 -5.31
N VAL A 281 20.38 13.03 -5.84
CA VAL A 281 19.33 13.86 -6.47
C VAL A 281 18.37 14.50 -5.46
N GLY A 282 18.51 14.22 -4.15
CA GLY A 282 17.76 14.87 -3.07
C GLY A 282 16.49 14.12 -2.62
N ALA A 283 16.47 12.80 -2.74
CA ALA A 283 15.34 11.98 -2.29
C ALA A 283 15.05 12.17 -0.79
N THR A 284 16.02 11.94 0.08
CA THR A 284 15.92 12.12 1.54
C THR A 284 15.57 13.55 1.92
N PHE A 285 16.17 14.55 1.24
CA PHE A 285 15.81 15.96 1.45
C PHE A 285 14.33 16.23 1.18
N THR A 286 13.81 15.70 0.07
CA THR A 286 12.39 15.85 -0.30
C THR A 286 11.47 15.07 0.64
N ALA A 287 11.88 13.89 1.11
CA ALA A 287 11.14 13.10 2.08
C ALA A 287 11.01 13.85 3.43
N ILE A 288 12.10 14.41 3.94
CA ILE A 288 12.08 15.28 5.14
C ILE A 288 11.19 16.50 4.91
N THR A 289 11.28 17.13 3.73
CA THR A 289 10.45 18.30 3.40
C THR A 289 8.96 17.96 3.43
N LEU A 290 8.55 16.86 2.82
CA LEU A 290 7.15 16.40 2.86
C LEU A 290 6.69 16.10 4.29
N ALA A 291 7.51 15.42 5.09
CA ALA A 291 7.19 15.14 6.49
C ALA A 291 7.01 16.44 7.30
N ARG A 292 7.85 17.45 7.08
CA ARG A 292 7.74 18.76 7.76
C ARG A 292 6.54 19.56 7.28
N ILE A 293 6.19 19.51 6.01
CA ILE A 293 4.96 20.13 5.49
C ILE A 293 3.72 19.47 6.11
N LEU A 294 3.65 18.13 6.14
CA LEU A 294 2.55 17.39 6.76
C LEU A 294 2.44 17.70 8.26
N HIS A 295 3.59 17.82 8.94
CA HIS A 295 3.63 18.27 10.33
C HIS A 295 3.02 19.66 10.51
N ALA A 296 3.41 20.63 9.66
CA ALA A 296 2.88 22.00 9.72
C ALA A 296 1.37 22.05 9.41
N LEU A 297 0.88 21.16 8.56
CA LEU A 297 -0.55 20.96 8.28
C LEU A 297 -1.29 20.20 9.39
N GLN A 298 -0.61 19.79 10.46
CA GLN A 298 -1.16 18.97 11.56
C GLN A 298 -1.69 17.60 11.11
N ILE A 299 -1.11 17.06 10.03
CA ILE A 299 -1.47 15.74 9.50
C ILE A 299 -0.52 14.70 10.08
N PRO A 300 -1.03 13.69 10.82
CA PRO A 300 -0.21 12.62 11.35
C PRO A 300 0.47 11.84 10.23
N ASN A 301 1.80 11.69 10.32
CA ASN A 301 2.59 11.01 9.31
C ASN A 301 3.78 10.28 9.92
N ALA A 302 4.40 9.38 9.15
CA ALA A 302 5.68 8.79 9.48
C ALA A 302 6.63 8.89 8.30
N LEU A 303 7.92 9.13 8.57
CA LEU A 303 9.00 8.99 7.59
C LEU A 303 9.87 7.80 7.97
N VAL A 304 9.95 6.84 7.06
CA VAL A 304 10.74 5.62 7.18
C VAL A 304 11.94 5.70 6.26
N GLU A 305 13.11 5.42 6.79
CA GLU A 305 14.33 5.21 6.02
C GLU A 305 14.46 3.72 5.68
N GLN A 306 14.70 3.39 4.41
CA GLN A 306 14.84 2.00 3.94
C GLN A 306 16.08 1.35 4.57
N PRO A 307 15.98 0.24 5.30
CA PRO A 307 17.10 -0.35 6.05
C PRO A 307 18.27 -0.84 5.23
N THR A 308 18.14 -0.89 3.91
CA THR A 308 19.20 -1.35 2.99
C THR A 308 20.01 -0.21 2.35
N ILE A 309 19.76 1.04 2.74
CA ILE A 309 20.53 2.21 2.29
C ILE A 309 21.59 2.59 3.32
N GLU A 310 22.47 3.52 2.93
CA GLU A 310 23.38 4.16 3.87
C GLU A 310 22.59 5.02 4.86
N PRO A 311 22.85 4.93 6.18
CA PRO A 311 22.10 5.66 7.20
C PRO A 311 22.36 7.17 7.14
N ASP A 312 21.36 7.94 6.82
CA ASP A 312 21.46 9.40 6.74
C ASP A 312 20.47 10.10 7.68
N LEU A 313 19.26 9.56 7.80
CA LEU A 313 18.14 10.27 8.41
C LEU A 313 18.37 10.58 9.90
N TYR A 314 18.93 9.65 10.68
CA TYR A 314 19.22 9.85 12.09
C TYR A 314 20.18 11.04 12.31
N MET A 315 21.24 11.11 11.51
CA MET A 315 22.24 12.17 11.59
C MET A 315 21.67 13.51 11.11
N LEU A 316 20.91 13.51 10.01
CA LEU A 316 20.28 14.72 9.46
C LEU A 316 19.26 15.34 10.42
N LEU A 317 18.61 14.52 11.25
CA LEU A 317 17.64 14.97 12.26
C LEU A 317 18.27 15.20 13.65
N TYR A 318 19.60 15.13 13.77
CA TYR A 318 20.31 15.29 15.06
C TYR A 318 19.80 14.32 16.13
N GLY A 319 19.75 13.03 15.79
CA GLY A 319 19.18 11.98 16.62
C GLY A 319 19.74 11.95 18.05
N ASP A 320 21.04 12.18 18.23
CA ASP A 320 21.68 12.22 19.55
C ASP A 320 21.09 13.29 20.50
N ARG A 321 20.48 14.34 19.93
CA ARG A 321 19.87 15.43 20.71
C ARG A 321 18.35 15.33 20.80
N HIS A 322 17.70 14.76 19.78
CA HIS A 322 16.26 14.86 19.59
C HIS A 322 15.51 13.52 19.70
N ALA A 323 16.20 12.40 19.53
CA ALA A 323 15.60 11.09 19.74
C ALA A 323 15.33 10.84 21.24
N PRO A 324 14.26 10.12 21.58
CA PRO A 324 14.00 9.75 22.99
C PRO A 324 15.13 8.85 23.51
N SER A 325 15.44 8.94 24.82
CA SER A 325 16.45 8.10 25.44
C SER A 325 15.80 7.13 26.45
N PRO A 326 16.01 5.79 26.34
CA PRO A 326 16.72 5.10 25.27
C PRO A 326 15.91 5.06 23.97
N TYR A 327 16.56 5.19 22.79
CA TYR A 327 15.93 5.03 21.50
C TYR A 327 16.29 3.67 20.88
N MET A 328 15.27 2.95 20.44
CA MET A 328 15.42 1.70 19.70
C MET A 328 15.01 1.93 18.25
N PHE A 329 15.90 1.62 17.34
CA PHE A 329 15.65 1.76 15.91
C PHE A 329 14.58 0.76 15.45
N PRO A 330 13.52 1.22 14.77
CA PRO A 330 12.40 0.35 14.41
C PRO A 330 12.81 -0.86 13.55
N SER A 331 13.80 -0.69 12.66
CA SER A 331 14.33 -1.77 11.83
C SER A 331 14.99 -2.88 12.65
N ASP A 332 15.76 -2.52 13.68
CA ASP A 332 16.45 -3.48 14.55
C ASP A 332 15.44 -4.24 15.41
N HIS A 333 14.47 -3.52 15.97
CA HIS A 333 13.39 -4.12 16.77
C HIS A 333 12.57 -5.16 15.99
N ILE A 334 12.24 -4.88 14.74
CA ILE A 334 11.43 -5.79 13.90
C ILE A 334 12.12 -7.12 13.67
N CYS A 335 13.45 -7.12 13.63
CA CYS A 335 14.25 -8.32 13.42
C CYS A 335 14.55 -9.10 14.71
N ASP A 336 14.39 -8.48 15.88
CA ASP A 336 14.51 -9.14 17.18
C ASP A 336 13.14 -9.40 17.82
N PRO A 337 12.61 -10.64 17.73
CA PRO A 337 11.30 -10.97 18.29
C PRO A 337 11.24 -10.90 19.83
N THR A 338 12.38 -10.81 20.51
CA THR A 338 12.47 -10.74 21.98
C THR A 338 12.41 -9.30 22.49
N SER A 339 12.62 -8.31 21.62
CA SER A 339 12.62 -6.90 21.98
C SER A 339 11.19 -6.37 22.14
N THR A 340 10.97 -5.59 23.20
CA THR A 340 9.73 -4.83 23.37
C THR A 340 9.93 -3.42 22.86
N PHE A 341 9.16 -3.01 21.84
CA PHE A 341 9.21 -1.66 21.28
C PHE A 341 8.70 -0.66 22.31
N THR A 342 9.60 0.19 22.84
CA THR A 342 9.30 0.98 24.03
C THR A 342 8.96 2.43 23.78
N THR A 343 9.61 3.09 22.79
CA THR A 343 9.38 4.54 22.61
C THR A 343 9.60 4.97 21.16
N PRO A 344 8.52 5.27 20.41
CA PRO A 344 8.67 5.83 19.05
C PRO A 344 9.23 7.25 19.13
N TRP A 345 10.07 7.63 18.17
CA TRP A 345 10.54 9.02 18.04
C TRP A 345 9.46 9.86 17.36
N ILE A 346 8.65 10.52 18.17
CA ILE A 346 7.55 11.38 17.71
C ILE A 346 7.91 12.86 17.95
N ASN A 347 7.84 13.65 16.88
CA ASN A 347 7.94 15.09 16.94
C ASN A 347 6.63 15.70 16.40
N GLY A 348 5.73 16.08 17.32
CA GLY A 348 4.40 16.58 16.98
C GLY A 348 3.58 15.59 16.19
N PHE A 349 3.32 15.88 14.92
CA PHE A 349 2.51 15.03 14.03
C PHE A 349 3.36 14.04 13.21
N THR A 350 4.69 14.11 13.28
CA THR A 350 5.60 13.23 12.54
C THR A 350 6.23 12.18 13.45
N THR A 351 6.20 10.93 13.02
CA THR A 351 6.98 9.83 13.60
C THR A 351 8.19 9.57 12.71
N TRP A 352 9.38 9.61 13.29
CA TRP A 352 10.63 9.33 12.60
C TRP A 352 11.02 7.87 12.80
N ALA A 353 11.34 7.20 11.72
CA ALA A 353 11.81 5.81 11.72
C ALA A 353 13.12 5.70 10.92
N PRO A 354 14.21 6.32 11.43
CA PRO A 354 15.54 6.18 10.84
C PRO A 354 16.09 4.77 11.08
N ILE A 355 17.12 4.41 10.34
CA ILE A 355 17.96 3.24 10.60
C ILE A 355 19.11 3.61 11.55
N ASN A 356 19.70 2.57 12.15
CA ASN A 356 20.84 2.71 13.05
C ASN A 356 22.03 3.32 12.29
N PRO A 357 22.72 4.38 12.81
CA PRO A 357 23.90 4.95 12.19
C PRO A 357 25.01 3.94 11.91
N ASP A 358 25.12 2.87 12.70
CA ASP A 358 26.08 1.78 12.48
C ASP A 358 25.65 0.84 11.33
N GLY A 359 24.51 1.14 10.68
CA GLY A 359 23.92 0.34 9.63
C GLY A 359 23.06 -0.80 10.16
N PHE A 360 22.10 -1.23 9.33
CA PHE A 360 21.21 -2.35 9.65
C PHE A 360 21.99 -3.67 9.60
N GLN A 361 21.95 -4.43 10.69
CA GLN A 361 22.61 -5.73 10.81
C GLN A 361 21.61 -6.85 10.54
N GLY A 362 21.57 -7.35 9.32
CA GLY A 362 20.69 -8.46 8.94
C GLY A 362 20.22 -8.44 7.50
N THR A 363 19.29 -9.34 7.17
CA THR A 363 18.65 -9.40 5.86
C THR A 363 17.28 -8.76 5.93
N TRP A 364 17.10 -7.62 5.25
CA TRP A 364 15.81 -6.96 5.16
C TRP A 364 14.90 -7.68 4.17
N GLN A 365 13.73 -8.11 4.64
CA GLN A 365 12.75 -8.83 3.85
C GLN A 365 11.47 -8.03 3.69
N VAL A 366 10.63 -8.43 2.74
CA VAL A 366 9.29 -7.86 2.51
C VAL A 366 8.46 -7.87 3.80
N SER A 367 8.46 -8.97 4.53
CA SER A 367 7.76 -9.13 5.80
C SER A 367 8.13 -8.08 6.85
N HIS A 368 9.39 -7.67 6.88
CA HIS A 368 9.86 -6.64 7.82
C HIS A 368 9.28 -5.28 7.47
N ALA A 369 9.15 -4.96 6.18
CA ALA A 369 8.48 -3.73 5.74
C ALA A 369 7.00 -3.71 6.18
N PHE A 370 6.29 -4.83 6.03
CA PHE A 370 4.90 -4.95 6.48
C PHE A 370 4.75 -4.78 7.99
N LYS A 371 5.62 -5.44 8.78
CA LYS A 371 5.65 -5.26 10.24
C LYS A 371 5.82 -3.80 10.62
N LEU A 372 6.76 -3.11 9.95
CA LEU A 372 7.04 -1.71 10.24
C LEU A 372 5.84 -0.81 9.94
N LEU A 373 5.18 -1.00 8.79
CA LEU A 373 3.95 -0.29 8.45
C LEU A 373 2.86 -0.47 9.50
N HIS A 374 2.62 -1.72 9.91
CA HIS A 374 1.61 -2.04 10.93
C HIS A 374 1.95 -1.45 12.31
N MET A 375 3.25 -1.38 12.64
CA MET A 375 3.71 -0.83 13.92
C MET A 375 3.57 0.70 13.97
N LEU A 376 3.80 1.40 12.86
CA LEU A 376 3.80 2.87 12.81
C LEU A 376 2.40 3.47 12.96
N LYS A 377 1.35 2.84 12.45
CA LYS A 377 -0.08 3.23 12.57
C LYS A 377 -0.30 4.72 12.26
N LYS A 378 0.12 5.17 11.07
CA LYS A 378 -0.05 6.56 10.60
C LYS A 378 -0.83 6.61 9.29
N PRO A 379 -1.72 7.61 9.09
CA PRO A 379 -2.49 7.76 7.87
C PRO A 379 -1.63 8.05 6.64
N ILE A 380 -0.51 8.77 6.79
CA ILE A 380 0.44 9.00 5.71
C ILE A 380 1.79 8.42 6.13
N ILE A 381 2.30 7.51 5.32
CA ILE A 381 3.64 6.94 5.49
C ILE A 381 4.48 7.31 4.27
N LEU A 382 5.56 8.02 4.52
CA LEU A 382 6.60 8.37 3.57
C LEU A 382 7.72 7.33 3.71
N TRP A 383 8.08 6.65 2.63
CA TRP A 383 9.15 5.65 2.65
C TRP A 383 10.28 6.07 1.74
N ASP A 384 11.39 6.53 2.32
CA ASP A 384 12.59 6.91 1.59
C ASP A 384 13.39 5.66 1.21
N VAL A 385 13.46 5.38 -0.07
CA VAL A 385 14.22 4.26 -0.63
C VAL A 385 15.55 4.69 -1.24
N SER A 386 15.91 5.97 -1.14
CA SER A 386 17.08 6.55 -1.81
C SER A 386 17.12 6.14 -3.29
N THR A 387 17.93 5.14 -3.65
CA THR A 387 18.03 4.62 -5.03
C THR A 387 17.86 3.11 -5.12
N GLN A 388 17.31 2.47 -4.09
CA GLN A 388 17.22 1.00 -3.96
C GLN A 388 15.99 0.39 -4.66
N TRP A 389 15.65 0.90 -5.84
CA TRP A 389 14.47 0.47 -6.60
C TRP A 389 14.47 -1.01 -7.00
N GLU A 390 15.67 -1.61 -7.10
CA GLU A 390 15.86 -3.01 -7.47
C GLU A 390 15.70 -3.99 -6.30
N HIS A 391 15.67 -3.48 -5.04
CA HIS A 391 15.54 -4.35 -3.87
C HIS A 391 14.15 -4.97 -3.80
N PRO A 392 14.01 -6.30 -3.56
CA PRO A 392 12.71 -6.99 -3.59
C PRO A 392 11.66 -6.37 -2.67
N ALA A 393 12.04 -5.98 -1.44
CA ALA A 393 11.11 -5.33 -0.52
C ALA A 393 10.65 -3.95 -1.02
N VAL A 394 11.50 -3.21 -1.72
CA VAL A 394 11.14 -1.92 -2.33
C VAL A 394 10.20 -2.11 -3.52
N GLN A 395 10.44 -3.13 -4.34
CA GLN A 395 9.53 -3.44 -5.45
C GLN A 395 8.14 -3.77 -4.95
N GLU A 396 8.03 -4.57 -3.88
CA GLU A 396 6.73 -4.89 -3.27
C GLU A 396 6.05 -3.66 -2.65
N LEU A 397 6.84 -2.79 -2.00
CA LEU A 397 6.33 -1.50 -1.52
C LEU A 397 5.79 -0.64 -2.68
N CYS A 398 6.48 -0.58 -3.83
CA CYS A 398 6.01 0.14 -5.01
C CYS A 398 4.71 -0.45 -5.57
N TYR A 399 4.55 -1.78 -5.57
CA TYR A 399 3.29 -2.40 -5.97
C TYR A 399 2.13 -2.07 -5.02
N SER A 400 2.42 -1.88 -3.76
CA SER A 400 1.44 -1.58 -2.72
C SER A 400 1.22 -0.07 -2.52
N ALA A 401 2.16 0.77 -2.97
CA ALA A 401 2.10 2.22 -2.79
C ALA A 401 0.91 2.86 -3.51
N ASP A 402 0.33 3.87 -2.87
CA ASP A 402 -0.67 4.75 -3.47
C ASP A 402 -0.02 5.75 -4.44
N GLU A 403 1.17 6.24 -4.06
CA GLU A 403 1.93 7.20 -4.85
C GLU A 403 3.42 6.82 -4.85
N ILE A 404 4.10 6.99 -5.97
CA ILE A 404 5.55 6.80 -6.12
C ILE A 404 6.15 8.12 -6.58
N ILE A 405 7.13 8.63 -5.84
CA ILE A 405 7.85 9.87 -6.17
C ILE A 405 9.26 9.52 -6.63
N VAL A 406 9.61 9.96 -7.83
CA VAL A 406 10.93 9.80 -8.42
C VAL A 406 11.59 11.16 -8.58
N LEU A 407 12.63 11.39 -7.78
CA LEU A 407 13.44 12.61 -7.88
C LEU A 407 14.38 12.51 -9.09
N VAL A 408 14.39 13.57 -9.89
CA VAL A 408 15.23 13.70 -11.09
C VAL A 408 15.93 15.06 -11.09
N ASP A 409 17.03 15.20 -11.79
CA ASP A 409 17.63 16.51 -12.06
C ASP A 409 17.98 16.64 -13.56
N SER A 410 18.41 17.82 -13.94
CA SER A 410 18.74 18.18 -15.32
C SER A 410 20.14 17.77 -15.77
N LEU A 411 20.83 16.88 -15.07
CA LEU A 411 22.18 16.39 -15.44
C LEU A 411 22.11 15.28 -16.50
N PRO A 412 22.28 15.57 -17.82
CA PRO A 412 22.06 14.60 -18.89
C PRO A 412 22.91 13.32 -18.71
N GLY A 413 24.18 13.48 -18.34
CA GLY A 413 25.10 12.36 -18.15
C GLY A 413 24.73 11.40 -17.01
N LYS A 414 23.81 11.78 -16.11
CA LYS A 414 23.28 10.91 -15.08
C LYS A 414 21.95 10.25 -15.51
N CYS A 415 21.10 10.99 -16.21
CA CYS A 415 19.84 10.45 -16.74
C CYS A 415 20.09 9.35 -17.79
N ASP A 416 21.12 9.51 -18.62
CA ASP A 416 21.46 8.59 -19.70
C ASP A 416 22.21 7.33 -19.29
N ARG A 417 22.56 7.17 -18.03
CA ARG A 417 23.22 5.94 -17.53
C ARG A 417 22.33 4.71 -17.76
N PRO A 418 22.93 3.54 -18.06
CA PRO A 418 22.16 2.30 -18.23
C PRO A 418 21.25 1.98 -17.03
N SER A 419 21.72 2.21 -15.79
CA SER A 419 20.92 2.04 -14.58
C SER A 419 19.72 2.99 -14.52
N SER A 420 19.90 4.27 -14.90
CA SER A 420 18.81 5.24 -14.93
C SER A 420 17.77 4.90 -16.00
N ARG A 421 18.21 4.50 -17.20
CA ARG A 421 17.31 4.05 -18.28
C ARG A 421 16.48 2.84 -17.86
N LYS A 422 17.09 1.83 -17.23
CA LYS A 422 16.38 0.66 -16.71
C LYS A 422 15.32 1.04 -15.67
N ARG A 423 15.63 1.99 -14.78
CA ARG A 423 14.68 2.52 -13.80
C ARG A 423 13.54 3.28 -14.47
N ILE A 424 13.83 4.09 -15.47
CA ILE A 424 12.81 4.80 -16.25
C ILE A 424 11.84 3.81 -16.91
N GLU A 425 12.35 2.73 -17.51
CA GLU A 425 11.53 1.65 -18.07
C GLU A 425 10.67 0.97 -17.00
N GLN A 426 11.23 0.72 -15.81
CA GLN A 426 10.49 0.18 -14.67
C GLN A 426 9.36 1.11 -14.22
N PHE A 427 9.62 2.41 -14.11
CA PHE A 427 8.58 3.39 -13.74
C PHE A 427 7.50 3.52 -14.82
N ALA A 428 7.87 3.51 -16.09
CA ALA A 428 6.90 3.46 -17.18
C ALA A 428 6.01 2.22 -17.10
N SER A 429 6.57 1.06 -16.73
CA SER A 429 5.83 -0.16 -16.47
C SER A 429 4.86 -0.01 -15.29
N TYR A 430 5.25 0.66 -14.20
CA TYR A 430 4.35 0.95 -13.08
C TYR A 430 3.19 1.86 -13.51
N GLN A 431 3.44 2.91 -14.31
CA GLN A 431 2.40 3.78 -14.84
C GLN A 431 1.42 3.03 -15.76
N GLN A 432 1.93 2.17 -16.64
CA GLN A 432 1.08 1.33 -17.50
C GLN A 432 0.17 0.39 -16.71
N ARG A 433 0.58 0.01 -15.49
CA ARG A 433 -0.19 -0.80 -14.54
C ARG A 433 -1.14 0.01 -13.67
N GLY A 434 -1.34 1.28 -13.96
CA GLY A 434 -2.22 2.18 -13.21
C GLY A 434 -1.64 2.72 -11.91
N LYS A 435 -0.33 2.54 -11.65
CA LYS A 435 0.32 3.16 -10.50
C LYS A 435 0.58 4.62 -10.76
N LYS A 436 0.35 5.45 -9.76
CA LYS A 436 0.64 6.87 -9.80
C LYS A 436 2.13 7.10 -9.56
N VAL A 437 2.87 7.42 -10.60
CA VAL A 437 4.30 7.74 -10.55
C VAL A 437 4.48 9.20 -10.91
N HIS A 438 5.02 9.98 -9.97
CA HIS A 438 5.26 11.40 -10.09
C HIS A 438 6.75 11.69 -10.18
N TYR A 439 7.16 12.45 -11.19
CA TYR A 439 8.52 12.95 -11.28
C TYR A 439 8.59 14.33 -10.63
N ILE A 440 9.58 14.53 -9.75
CA ILE A 440 9.88 15.82 -9.13
C ILE A 440 11.30 16.21 -9.55
N ALA A 441 11.42 17.35 -10.21
CA ALA A 441 12.70 17.86 -10.66
C ALA A 441 13.40 18.63 -9.53
N ASN A 442 14.68 18.34 -9.28
CA ASN A 442 15.50 19.04 -8.30
C ASN A 442 16.68 19.73 -8.96
N GLY A 443 17.05 20.91 -8.51
CA GLY A 443 18.20 21.65 -9.02
C GLY A 443 18.09 22.14 -10.47
N VAL A 444 16.86 22.33 -10.95
CA VAL A 444 16.60 22.72 -12.34
C VAL A 444 17.07 24.16 -12.59
N LEU A 445 17.77 24.33 -13.72
CA LEU A 445 18.21 25.64 -14.19
C LEU A 445 17.04 26.50 -14.67
N PRO A 446 17.18 27.84 -14.71
CA PRO A 446 16.12 28.73 -15.16
C PRO A 446 15.58 28.42 -16.57
N PRO A 447 14.32 28.77 -16.90
CA PRO A 447 13.62 28.35 -18.12
C PRO A 447 14.27 28.75 -19.47
N HIS A 448 15.21 29.69 -19.47
CA HIS A 448 15.94 30.09 -20.66
C HIS A 448 17.05 29.10 -21.09
N VAL A 449 17.38 28.14 -20.24
CA VAL A 449 18.24 27.01 -20.59
C VAL A 449 17.30 25.90 -21.08
N ARG A 450 17.20 25.76 -22.41
CA ARG A 450 16.32 24.78 -23.06
C ARG A 450 16.70 23.37 -22.62
N MET A 451 15.72 22.62 -22.10
CA MET A 451 15.97 21.34 -21.46
C MET A 451 15.20 20.22 -22.15
N ASP A 452 15.82 19.61 -23.14
CA ASP A 452 15.26 18.43 -23.81
C ASP A 452 15.33 17.14 -22.96
N TRP A 453 15.99 17.20 -21.77
CA TRP A 453 16.11 16.06 -20.89
C TRP A 453 14.76 15.53 -20.37
N GLN A 454 13.76 16.39 -20.27
CA GLN A 454 12.41 15.98 -19.87
C GLN A 454 11.78 15.01 -20.86
N ASN A 455 12.19 15.06 -22.12
CA ASN A 455 11.72 14.14 -23.16
C ASN A 455 12.23 12.70 -22.95
N SER A 456 13.21 12.48 -22.09
CA SER A 456 13.69 11.14 -21.71
C SER A 456 12.86 10.49 -20.60
N LEU A 457 11.94 11.25 -19.98
CA LEU A 457 11.05 10.74 -18.93
C LEU A 457 9.71 10.28 -19.51
N PRO A 458 9.05 9.29 -18.90
CA PRO A 458 7.72 8.83 -19.32
C PRO A 458 6.62 9.90 -19.19
N SER A 459 6.80 10.85 -18.26
CA SER A 459 5.94 12.01 -18.08
C SER A 459 6.72 13.22 -17.58
N ASN A 460 6.20 14.41 -17.82
CA ASN A 460 6.83 15.65 -17.34
C ASN A 460 6.86 15.70 -15.80
N PRO A 461 7.90 16.30 -15.20
CA PRO A 461 7.92 16.53 -13.77
C PRO A 461 6.70 17.34 -13.30
N LEU A 462 6.01 16.81 -12.29
CA LEU A 462 4.83 17.45 -11.67
C LEU A 462 5.22 18.69 -10.86
N CYS A 463 6.38 18.64 -10.21
CA CYS A 463 6.92 19.70 -9.37
C CYS A 463 8.38 19.97 -9.72
N THR A 464 8.82 21.20 -9.39
CA THR A 464 10.23 21.59 -9.46
C THR A 464 10.65 22.15 -8.12
N MET A 465 11.61 21.50 -7.47
CA MET A 465 12.18 21.94 -6.20
C MET A 465 13.05 23.19 -6.40
N PRO A 466 12.93 24.19 -5.53
CA PRO A 466 13.75 25.39 -5.59
C PRO A 466 15.21 25.07 -5.28
N LEU A 467 16.13 25.81 -5.90
CA LEU A 467 17.55 25.74 -5.58
C LEU A 467 17.79 26.52 -4.28
N ILE A 468 18.05 25.79 -3.19
CA ILE A 468 18.47 26.40 -1.92
C ILE A 468 19.98 26.49 -1.90
N ALA A 469 20.53 27.65 -1.52
CA ALA A 469 21.96 27.84 -1.46
C ALA A 469 22.60 26.84 -0.48
N ARG A 470 23.63 26.12 -0.94
CA ARG A 470 24.34 25.13 -0.10
C ARG A 470 24.87 25.74 1.20
N SER A 471 25.26 27.01 1.17
CA SER A 471 25.72 27.75 2.36
C SER A 471 24.63 27.88 3.42
N GLU A 472 23.36 28.07 3.03
CA GLU A 472 22.22 28.18 3.95
C GLU A 472 21.91 26.83 4.58
N VAL A 473 21.93 25.75 3.78
CA VAL A 473 21.75 24.38 4.27
C VAL A 473 22.85 24.04 5.28
N ILE A 474 24.12 24.29 4.96
CA ILE A 474 25.26 24.03 5.84
C ILE A 474 25.14 24.88 7.12
N GLN A 475 24.73 26.15 7.01
CA GLN A 475 24.58 27.01 8.17
C GLN A 475 23.45 26.54 9.10
N ALA A 476 22.34 26.05 8.58
CA ALA A 476 21.28 25.43 9.37
C ALA A 476 21.80 24.18 10.08
N MET A 477 22.50 23.30 9.35
CA MET A 477 23.09 22.08 9.90
C MET A 477 24.07 22.36 11.05
N TRP A 478 24.92 23.37 10.94
CA TRP A 478 25.85 23.74 12.03
C TRP A 478 25.13 24.26 13.28
N LYS A 479 23.91 24.76 13.14
CA LYS A 479 23.05 25.17 14.29
C LYS A 479 22.29 23.98 14.91
N GLY A 480 22.32 22.82 14.29
CA GLY A 480 21.57 21.64 14.72
C GLY A 480 20.12 21.65 14.26
N ASP A 481 19.80 22.39 13.18
CA ASP A 481 18.46 22.53 12.62
C ASP A 481 18.44 22.04 11.17
N CYS A 482 17.30 21.51 10.73
CA CYS A 482 17.05 21.31 9.31
C CYS A 482 16.66 22.64 8.65
N ILE A 483 17.05 22.85 7.39
CA ILE A 483 16.65 24.05 6.65
C ILE A 483 15.13 24.17 6.53
N GLN A 484 14.43 23.04 6.50
CA GLN A 484 12.97 22.94 6.49
C GLN A 484 12.30 23.42 7.77
N ASP A 485 13.04 23.55 8.87
CA ASP A 485 12.52 24.08 10.13
C ASP A 485 12.46 25.62 10.13
N GLN A 486 13.06 26.25 9.12
CA GLN A 486 12.99 27.71 8.93
C GLN A 486 11.73 28.08 8.14
N PRO A 487 10.81 28.89 8.70
CA PRO A 487 9.50 29.18 8.09
C PRO A 487 9.58 29.73 6.66
N GLN A 488 10.60 30.55 6.37
CA GLN A 488 10.81 31.11 5.02
C GLN A 488 11.10 30.02 3.97
N HIS A 489 11.94 29.05 4.31
CA HIS A 489 12.30 27.95 3.41
C HIS A 489 11.15 26.95 3.31
N LEU A 490 10.48 26.64 4.42
CA LEU A 490 9.34 25.74 4.42
C LEU A 490 8.21 26.26 3.52
N ASN A 491 7.94 27.58 3.52
CA ASN A 491 6.94 28.18 2.65
C ASN A 491 7.30 28.04 1.16
N ILE A 492 8.55 28.32 0.81
CA ILE A 492 9.02 28.17 -0.59
C ILE A 492 8.93 26.71 -1.04
N LEU A 493 9.30 25.77 -0.17
CA LEU A 493 9.23 24.34 -0.43
C LEU A 493 7.79 23.84 -0.51
N PHE A 494 6.88 24.37 0.33
CA PHE A 494 5.45 24.10 0.25
C PHE A 494 4.87 24.55 -1.08
N ASP A 495 5.14 25.77 -1.51
CA ASP A 495 4.65 26.30 -2.78
C ASP A 495 5.16 25.46 -3.96
N ALA A 496 6.41 25.02 -3.91
CA ALA A 496 7.00 24.16 -4.93
C ALA A 496 6.35 22.77 -5.01
N LEU A 497 5.99 22.18 -3.85
CA LEU A 497 5.38 20.85 -3.76
C LEU A 497 3.84 20.89 -3.80
N LYS A 498 3.23 22.07 -3.84
CA LYS A 498 1.78 22.23 -3.85
C LYS A 498 1.07 21.44 -4.95
N PRO A 499 1.58 21.34 -6.21
CA PRO A 499 0.95 20.49 -7.22
C PRO A 499 0.84 19.02 -6.77
N PHE A 500 1.90 18.45 -6.20
CA PHE A 500 1.88 17.09 -5.67
C PHE A 500 0.97 16.96 -4.43
N LEU A 501 1.06 17.91 -3.51
CA LEU A 501 0.22 17.91 -2.31
C LEU A 501 -1.27 17.97 -2.65
N SER A 502 -1.64 18.63 -3.76
CA SER A 502 -3.03 18.69 -4.25
C SER A 502 -3.55 17.34 -4.78
N GLU A 503 -2.66 16.42 -5.16
CA GLU A 503 -3.03 15.04 -5.56
C GLU A 503 -3.34 14.13 -4.37
N ILE A 504 -2.76 14.45 -3.20
CA ILE A 504 -2.83 13.57 -2.02
C ILE A 504 -3.65 14.14 -0.87
N LEU A 505 -3.91 15.44 -0.84
CA LEU A 505 -4.60 16.12 0.24
C LEU A 505 -5.83 16.89 -0.27
N PRO A 506 -6.90 16.98 0.54
CA PRO A 506 -8.03 17.84 0.25
C PRO A 506 -7.61 19.32 0.16
N TYR A 507 -8.25 20.07 -0.73
CA TYR A 507 -7.98 21.50 -0.94
C TYR A 507 -8.05 22.33 0.35
N GLU A 508 -8.97 22.00 1.24
CA GLU A 508 -9.16 22.68 2.53
C GLU A 508 -7.95 22.56 3.44
N SER A 509 -7.31 21.38 3.46
CA SER A 509 -6.09 21.16 4.26
C SER A 509 -4.93 22.04 3.79
N LEU A 510 -4.82 22.28 2.48
CA LEU A 510 -3.77 23.11 1.89
C LEU A 510 -3.95 24.60 2.23
N ASN A 511 -5.19 25.07 2.33
CA ASN A 511 -5.46 26.47 2.69
C ASN A 511 -5.13 26.79 4.14
N GLN A 512 -5.15 25.82 5.05
CA GLN A 512 -4.76 26.00 6.45
C GLN A 512 -3.28 26.39 6.60
N PHE A 513 -2.42 25.99 5.69
CA PHE A 513 -1.00 26.36 5.70
C PHE A 513 -0.80 27.88 5.51
N ALA A 514 -1.59 28.49 4.63
CA ALA A 514 -1.52 29.93 4.35
C ALA A 514 -2.06 30.81 5.50
N LEU A 515 -2.85 30.26 6.40
CA LEU A 515 -3.52 30.98 7.50
C LEU A 515 -2.76 30.92 8.84
N GLN A 516 -1.68 30.14 8.95
CA GLN A 516 -0.93 30.05 10.20
C GLN A 516 -0.12 31.33 10.45
N PRO A 517 -0.28 31.99 11.63
CA PRO A 517 0.55 33.14 11.98
C PRO A 517 2.02 32.71 12.09
N ARG A 518 2.91 33.50 11.49
CA ARG A 518 4.37 33.31 11.36
C ARG A 518 5.13 33.20 12.69
N LYS A 519 4.68 32.42 13.67
CA LYS A 519 5.37 32.18 14.93
C LYS A 519 6.26 30.94 14.81
N SER A 520 7.56 31.12 15.07
CA SER A 520 8.54 30.06 15.21
C SER A 520 7.96 28.88 16.01
N ILE A 521 7.88 27.73 15.39
CA ILE A 521 7.33 26.49 15.98
C ILE A 521 8.20 26.02 17.18
N PHE A 522 9.41 26.52 17.32
CA PHE A 522 10.40 26.10 18.33
C PHE A 522 10.52 26.97 19.60
N SER A 523 9.74 28.03 19.78
CA SER A 523 9.83 28.86 21.01
C SER A 523 9.28 28.18 22.28
N ARG A 524 8.79 26.93 22.19
CA ARG A 524 8.25 26.20 23.36
C ARG A 524 9.24 25.21 24.02
N PHE A 525 10.41 24.96 23.45
CA PHE A 525 11.37 23.99 24.01
C PHE A 525 12.46 24.61 24.90
N ASN A 526 12.54 25.97 25.02
CA ASN A 526 13.56 26.63 25.84
C ASN A 526 13.06 27.05 27.24
N LYS A 527 11.98 26.45 27.78
CA LYS A 527 11.56 26.69 29.17
C LYS A 527 11.33 25.37 29.90
N ARG A 528 12.38 24.64 30.19
CA ARG A 528 12.59 23.82 31.39
C ARG A 528 14.08 23.52 31.43
N GLY A 529 14.79 24.43 32.19
CA GLY A 529 16.12 24.21 32.70
C GLY A 529 16.09 23.22 33.85
#